data_b5929c63a42174720eeebf54f57b9cb7
#
_entry.id   b5929c63a42174720eeebf54f57b9cb7
#
_cell.length_a   1.000
_cell.length_b   1.000
_cell.length_c   1.000
_cell.angle_alpha   90.00
_cell.angle_beta   90.00
_cell.angle_gamma   90.00
#
_symmetry.space_group_name_H-M   'P 1'
#
loop_
_entity.id
_entity.type
_entity.pdbx_description
1 polymer ?
#
loop_
_entity_poly.entity_id
_entity_poly.type
_entity_poly.pdbx_seq_one_letter_code
_entity_poly.pdbx_strand_id
1 'polypeptide(L)'
;MEIIQHVRPSVASLSGNGLDGGSIGGQTWQILRAKNYGPRVKGDELKEMSELPIPAGPSTSQEAEILAALGKRLVVLVGMMGAGKSTVGRRLAARLRLPFQDADVEIEAAAAMSIPEIFESRGEDYFRDGEARVIARLLEAGPAVLATGGGSFMREETRRRVSEKAVSIWLKADSDIILRRVKRRADRPLLQTPDPAATVDRLIAEREPIYQHADITIWSRDVPHDKIVDECVEALYGRLCTVGAAVGQAPGIASAAP
;
A
#
# COMPACT_ATOMS: atom_id res chain seq x y z
N MET A 1 -26.49 5.74 -29.67
CA MET A 1 -26.00 6.70 -30.67
C MET A 1 -25.19 7.71 -29.92
N GLU A 2 -23.89 7.43 -29.94
CA GLU A 2 -22.77 8.26 -30.43
C GLU A 2 -22.59 9.56 -29.62
N ILE A 3 -21.44 9.85 -29.03
CA ILE A 3 -20.15 10.08 -29.69
C ILE A 3 -18.98 9.80 -28.69
N ILE A 4 -18.06 8.89 -29.03
CA ILE A 4 -16.71 8.86 -28.53
C ILE A 4 -15.84 9.43 -29.64
N GLN A 5 -15.22 10.59 -29.47
CA GLN A 5 -14.15 11.06 -30.36
C GLN A 5 -12.86 11.31 -29.58
N HIS A 6 -11.90 10.51 -29.91
CA HIS A 6 -10.46 10.70 -30.06
C HIS A 6 -9.88 12.07 -29.66
N VAL A 7 -8.98 12.05 -28.67
CA VAL A 7 -7.91 13.05 -28.58
C VAL A 7 -6.58 12.30 -28.66
N ARG A 8 -5.88 12.45 -29.79
CA ARG A 8 -4.48 12.07 -29.98
C ARG A 8 -3.58 13.16 -29.38
N PRO A 9 -2.48 12.85 -28.69
CA PRO A 9 -1.49 13.87 -28.38
C PRO A 9 -0.57 14.09 -29.58
N SER A 10 -0.43 15.36 -29.96
CA SER A 10 0.49 15.89 -30.95
C SER A 10 1.91 15.86 -30.37
N VAL A 11 2.82 15.23 -31.10
CA VAL A 11 4.26 15.27 -30.83
C VAL A 11 4.82 16.53 -31.48
N ALA A 12 5.24 17.50 -30.69
CA ALA A 12 6.03 18.64 -31.16
C ALA A 12 7.51 18.39 -30.83
N SER A 13 8.29 18.27 -31.92
CA SER A 13 9.75 18.26 -31.98
C SER A 13 10.33 19.55 -31.44
N LEU A 14 11.34 19.44 -30.56
CA LEU A 14 12.33 20.48 -30.31
C LEU A 14 13.72 19.87 -30.34
N SER A 15 14.40 20.13 -31.46
CA SER A 15 15.83 19.96 -31.67
C SER A 15 16.59 21.13 -31.06
N GLY A 16 17.77 20.90 -30.48
CA GLY A 16 18.74 21.96 -30.21
C GLY A 16 19.83 21.65 -29.19
N ASN A 17 20.91 21.10 -29.65
CA ASN A 17 22.35 21.32 -29.33
C ASN A 17 22.87 21.45 -27.90
N GLY A 18 23.95 20.66 -27.65
CA GLY A 18 25.08 21.08 -26.81
C GLY A 18 25.76 19.92 -26.06
N LEU A 19 26.87 19.45 -26.59
CA LEU A 19 27.87 18.51 -26.08
C LEU A 19 28.41 18.88 -24.69
N ASP A 20 28.66 17.96 -23.76
CA ASP A 20 30.00 17.38 -23.54
C ASP A 20 29.93 16.26 -22.49
N GLY A 21 30.88 15.33 -22.63
CA GLY A 21 30.90 14.04 -22.02
C GLY A 21 31.41 13.97 -20.58
N GLY A 22 31.12 12.83 -19.95
CA GLY A 22 31.59 12.42 -18.64
C GLY A 22 30.88 11.16 -18.18
N SER A 23 31.35 10.00 -18.62
CA SER A 23 30.93 8.70 -18.13
C SER A 23 31.41 8.47 -16.70
N ILE A 24 30.50 8.26 -15.76
CA ILE A 24 30.71 7.37 -14.60
C ILE A 24 29.30 6.84 -14.19
N GLY A 25 29.22 5.51 -13.99
CA GLY A 25 27.99 4.79 -13.70
C GLY A 25 27.27 5.28 -12.43
N GLY A 26 26.10 5.82 -12.63
CA GLY A 26 25.16 6.20 -11.61
C GLY A 26 23.81 6.45 -12.27
N GLN A 27 22.86 5.54 -12.07
CA GLN A 27 21.51 5.72 -12.58
C GLN A 27 20.89 6.97 -11.93
N THR A 28 20.81 8.03 -12.71
CA THR A 28 20.14 9.27 -12.33
C THR A 28 18.64 9.00 -12.28
N TRP A 29 18.07 8.91 -11.08
CA TRP A 29 16.64 8.94 -10.88
C TRP A 29 16.17 10.35 -11.20
N GLN A 30 15.60 10.57 -12.38
CA GLN A 30 14.85 11.78 -12.67
C GLN A 30 13.58 11.77 -11.80
N ILE A 31 13.56 12.65 -10.82
CA ILE A 31 12.35 13.01 -10.07
C ILE A 31 11.41 13.69 -11.07
N LEU A 32 10.43 12.96 -11.59
CA LEU A 32 9.29 13.54 -12.27
C LEU A 32 8.53 14.41 -11.25
N ARG A 33 8.77 15.71 -11.32
CA ARG A 33 7.92 16.71 -10.67
C ARG A 33 6.52 16.57 -11.25
N ALA A 34 5.64 15.90 -10.51
CA ALA A 34 4.21 15.97 -10.74
C ALA A 34 3.77 17.43 -10.54
N LYS A 35 3.49 18.11 -11.64
CA LYS A 35 2.82 19.42 -11.61
C LYS A 35 1.38 19.21 -11.16
N ASN A 36 1.02 19.91 -10.08
CA ASN A 36 -0.33 20.34 -9.72
C ASN A 36 -1.43 19.27 -9.64
N TYR A 37 -1.68 18.76 -8.42
CA TYR A 37 -3.03 18.57 -7.87
C TYR A 37 -2.87 18.28 -6.36
N GLY A 38 -3.05 19.30 -5.54
CA GLY A 38 -3.19 19.23 -4.09
C GLY A 38 -3.76 20.52 -3.55
N PRO A 39 -4.53 20.54 -2.46
CA PRO A 39 -5.01 21.75 -1.84
C PRO A 39 -3.81 22.64 -1.48
N ARG A 40 -3.96 23.95 -1.65
CA ARG A 40 -2.95 24.96 -1.33
C ARG A 40 -2.48 24.80 0.11
N VAL A 41 -1.35 24.16 0.29
CA VAL A 41 -0.64 24.11 1.58
C VAL A 41 -0.02 25.49 1.78
N LYS A 42 -0.28 26.12 2.93
CA LYS A 42 0.29 27.43 3.26
C LYS A 42 1.81 27.28 3.38
N GLY A 43 2.55 28.33 2.95
CA GLY A 43 4.01 28.30 2.80
C GLY A 43 4.82 27.93 4.04
N ASP A 44 4.22 27.95 5.23
CA ASP A 44 4.89 27.59 6.49
C ASP A 44 4.97 26.06 6.70
N GLU A 45 4.00 25.28 6.17
CA GLU A 45 4.03 23.82 6.25
C GLU A 45 5.05 23.17 5.30
N LEU A 46 5.41 23.87 4.21
CA LEU A 46 6.45 23.40 3.28
C LEU A 46 7.86 23.48 3.89
N LYS A 47 8.06 24.37 4.86
CA LYS A 47 9.34 24.51 5.57
C LYS A 47 9.56 23.39 6.58
N GLU A 48 8.51 22.97 7.29
CA GLU A 48 8.57 21.83 8.21
C GLU A 48 8.78 20.48 7.51
N MET A 49 8.28 20.31 6.28
CA MET A 49 8.48 19.11 5.49
C MET A 49 9.89 18.98 4.88
N SER A 50 10.65 20.07 4.80
CA SER A 50 12.03 20.04 4.27
C SER A 50 13.07 19.68 5.34
N GLU A 51 12.69 19.65 6.60
CA GLU A 51 13.58 19.37 7.74
C GLU A 51 13.35 18.00 8.39
N LEU A 52 12.54 17.12 7.80
CA LEU A 52 12.55 15.73 8.22
C LEU A 52 13.91 15.15 7.85
N PRO A 53 14.74 14.74 8.84
CA PRO A 53 16.03 14.17 8.55
C PRO A 53 15.78 12.91 7.71
N ILE A 54 16.27 12.92 6.47
CA ILE A 54 16.47 11.68 5.71
C ILE A 54 17.38 10.85 6.60
N PRO A 55 16.95 9.68 7.09
CA PRO A 55 17.83 8.84 7.89
C PRO A 55 19.01 8.46 7.00
N ALA A 56 20.11 9.19 7.15
CA ALA A 56 21.39 8.89 6.54
C ALA A 56 22.06 7.79 7.35
N GLY A 57 21.63 6.57 7.13
CA GLY A 57 22.31 5.37 7.57
C GLY A 57 22.17 4.31 6.48
N PRO A 58 23.14 3.41 6.30
CA PRO A 58 22.91 2.25 5.46
C PRO A 58 21.64 1.58 5.98
N SER A 59 20.74 1.18 5.04
CA SER A 59 19.69 0.23 5.39
C SER A 59 20.38 -0.94 6.10
N THR A 60 19.79 -1.43 7.18
CA THR A 60 20.30 -2.65 7.79
C THR A 60 20.38 -3.72 6.70
N SER A 61 21.28 -4.71 6.83
CA SER A 61 21.38 -5.77 5.83
C SER A 61 20.00 -6.40 5.55
N GLN A 62 19.17 -6.49 6.58
CA GLN A 62 17.80 -7.02 6.55
C GLN A 62 16.85 -6.26 5.60
N GLU A 63 16.86 -4.93 5.62
CA GLU A 63 16.00 -4.12 4.74
C GLU A 63 16.44 -4.24 3.27
N ALA A 64 17.76 -4.30 3.04
CA ALA A 64 18.30 -4.50 1.71
C ALA A 64 17.94 -5.89 1.14
N GLU A 65 18.00 -6.93 1.98
CA GLU A 65 17.60 -8.28 1.61
C GLU A 65 16.09 -8.39 1.32
N ILE A 66 15.25 -7.74 2.15
CA ILE A 66 13.80 -7.65 1.89
C ILE A 66 13.54 -7.01 0.52
N LEU A 67 14.19 -5.89 0.21
CA LEU A 67 14.00 -5.19 -1.07
C LEU A 67 14.44 -6.05 -2.26
N ALA A 68 15.58 -6.72 -2.14
CA ALA A 68 16.08 -7.63 -3.18
C ALA A 68 15.09 -8.80 -3.41
N ALA A 69 14.59 -9.41 -2.34
CA ALA A 69 13.66 -10.52 -2.40
C ALA A 69 12.23 -10.10 -2.82
N LEU A 70 11.82 -8.86 -2.49
CA LEU A 70 10.54 -8.29 -2.91
C LEU A 70 10.51 -8.08 -4.43
N GLY A 71 11.60 -7.60 -5.02
CA GLY A 71 11.72 -7.36 -6.46
C GLY A 71 10.72 -6.29 -6.93
N LYS A 72 9.81 -6.67 -7.83
CA LYS A 72 8.77 -5.76 -8.37
C LYS A 72 7.45 -5.81 -7.60
N ARG A 73 7.33 -6.68 -6.59
CA ARG A 73 6.09 -6.85 -5.82
C ARG A 73 5.87 -5.67 -4.86
N LEU A 74 4.62 -5.45 -4.53
CA LEU A 74 4.23 -4.49 -3.50
C LEU A 74 4.18 -5.15 -2.12
N VAL A 75 4.16 -4.32 -1.06
CA VAL A 75 3.67 -4.69 0.25
C VAL A 75 2.27 -4.10 0.41
N VAL A 76 1.25 -4.93 0.57
CA VAL A 76 -0.15 -4.50 0.68
C VAL A 76 -0.66 -4.67 2.10
N LEU A 77 -1.08 -3.58 2.73
CA LEU A 77 -1.68 -3.60 4.06
C LEU A 77 -3.20 -3.77 3.95
N VAL A 78 -3.72 -4.82 4.56
CA VAL A 78 -5.15 -5.13 4.63
C VAL A 78 -5.63 -5.16 6.08
N GLY A 79 -6.94 -5.16 6.31
CA GLY A 79 -7.53 -5.20 7.65
C GLY A 79 -8.61 -4.14 7.85
N MET A 80 -9.27 -4.17 9.01
CA MET A 80 -10.39 -3.31 9.36
C MET A 80 -10.05 -1.82 9.29
N MET A 81 -11.07 -0.99 9.08
CA MET A 81 -10.96 0.45 9.32
C MET A 81 -10.48 0.70 10.75
N GLY A 82 -9.63 1.71 10.96
CA GLY A 82 -9.06 1.97 12.30
C GLY A 82 -7.91 1.03 12.71
N ALA A 83 -7.59 -0.03 11.95
CA ALA A 83 -6.46 -0.91 12.25
C ALA A 83 -5.08 -0.23 12.10
N GLY A 84 -5.00 0.97 11.51
CA GLY A 84 -3.76 1.75 11.42
C GLY A 84 -2.99 1.61 10.10
N LYS A 85 -3.59 1.03 9.06
CA LYS A 85 -2.94 0.76 7.76
C LYS A 85 -2.20 1.96 7.17
N SER A 86 -2.84 3.12 7.05
CA SER A 86 -2.19 4.31 6.47
C SER A 86 -1.04 4.84 7.33
N THR A 87 -1.15 4.77 8.67
CA THR A 87 -0.11 5.25 9.57
C THR A 87 1.09 4.31 9.58
N VAL A 88 0.85 3.01 9.75
CA VAL A 88 1.89 1.98 9.70
C VAL A 88 2.50 1.91 8.30
N GLY A 89 1.67 1.99 7.26
CA GLY A 89 2.12 1.93 5.86
C GLY A 89 3.09 3.04 5.49
N ARG A 90 2.82 4.29 5.88
CA ARG A 90 3.75 5.41 5.63
C ARG A 90 5.09 5.20 6.30
N ARG A 91 5.10 4.74 7.55
CA ARG A 91 6.33 4.48 8.30
C ARG A 91 7.10 3.28 7.75
N LEU A 92 6.39 2.22 7.39
CA LEU A 92 6.99 1.05 6.75
C LEU A 92 7.60 1.41 5.38
N ALA A 93 6.89 2.21 4.58
CA ALA A 93 7.40 2.72 3.31
C ALA A 93 8.68 3.55 3.48
N ALA A 94 8.68 4.47 4.46
CA ALA A 94 9.87 5.27 4.80
C ALA A 94 11.03 4.37 5.25
N ARG A 95 10.77 3.36 6.09
CA ARG A 95 11.77 2.41 6.59
C ARG A 95 12.37 1.57 5.45
N LEU A 96 11.55 1.10 4.52
CA LEU A 96 11.97 0.32 3.36
C LEU A 96 12.41 1.20 2.17
N ARG A 97 12.34 2.53 2.29
CA ARG A 97 12.64 3.48 1.19
C ARG A 97 11.80 3.21 -0.07
N LEU A 98 10.56 2.80 0.12
CA LEU A 98 9.58 2.58 -0.93
C LEU A 98 8.57 3.74 -0.99
N PRO A 99 7.96 4.01 -2.15
CA PRO A 99 6.80 4.89 -2.23
C PRO A 99 5.66 4.37 -1.35
N PHE A 100 4.89 5.31 -0.76
CA PHE A 100 3.64 4.99 -0.07
C PHE A 100 2.45 5.40 -0.93
N GLN A 101 1.46 4.52 -1.01
CA GLN A 101 0.20 4.74 -1.70
C GLN A 101 -0.97 4.42 -0.77
N ASP A 102 -2.01 5.25 -0.80
CA ASP A 102 -3.26 5.02 -0.06
C ASP A 102 -4.40 4.88 -1.08
N ALA A 103 -5.03 3.71 -1.11
CA ALA A 103 -6.07 3.42 -2.08
C ALA A 103 -7.27 4.37 -1.96
N ASP A 104 -7.63 4.78 -0.74
CA ASP A 104 -8.75 5.71 -0.52
C ASP A 104 -8.44 7.07 -1.19
N VAL A 105 -7.23 7.59 -1.04
CA VAL A 105 -6.78 8.84 -1.69
C VAL A 105 -6.77 8.71 -3.22
N GLU A 106 -6.28 7.60 -3.73
CA GLU A 106 -6.22 7.34 -5.18
C GLU A 106 -7.62 7.17 -5.81
N ILE A 107 -8.58 6.63 -5.06
CA ILE A 107 -9.99 6.51 -5.49
C ILE A 107 -10.62 7.90 -5.57
N GLU A 108 -10.47 8.73 -4.53
CA GLU A 108 -10.99 10.10 -4.50
C GLU A 108 -10.40 10.94 -5.64
N ALA A 109 -9.09 10.83 -5.87
CA ALA A 109 -8.42 11.52 -6.98
C ALA A 109 -8.93 11.06 -8.35
N ALA A 110 -9.17 9.75 -8.53
CA ALA A 110 -9.66 9.20 -9.79
C ALA A 110 -11.13 9.55 -10.06
N ALA A 111 -11.94 9.65 -9.00
CA ALA A 111 -13.36 9.99 -9.09
C ALA A 111 -13.62 11.51 -9.12
N ALA A 112 -12.63 12.33 -8.75
CA ALA A 112 -12.77 13.76 -8.45
C ALA A 112 -13.90 14.04 -7.43
N MET A 113 -14.13 13.10 -6.51
CA MET A 113 -15.19 13.12 -5.49
C MET A 113 -14.66 12.44 -4.23
N SER A 114 -15.12 12.91 -3.06
CA SER A 114 -14.85 12.21 -1.81
C SER A 114 -15.56 10.86 -1.73
N ILE A 115 -15.04 9.93 -0.94
CA ILE A 115 -15.67 8.62 -0.76
C ILE A 115 -17.12 8.74 -0.24
N PRO A 116 -17.44 9.60 0.77
CA PRO A 116 -18.84 9.83 1.17
C PRO A 116 -19.75 10.28 0.02
N GLU A 117 -19.28 11.24 -0.82
CA GLU A 117 -20.04 11.70 -1.98
C GLU A 117 -20.26 10.60 -3.02
N ILE A 118 -19.29 9.71 -3.22
CA ILE A 118 -19.44 8.54 -4.11
C ILE A 118 -20.54 7.62 -3.56
N PHE A 119 -20.51 7.31 -2.27
CA PHE A 119 -21.52 6.46 -1.64
C PHE A 119 -22.93 7.07 -1.72
N GLU A 120 -23.06 8.37 -1.47
CA GLU A 120 -24.33 9.08 -1.49
C GLU A 120 -24.90 9.18 -2.91
N SER A 121 -24.07 9.52 -3.90
CA SER A 121 -24.52 9.80 -5.27
C SER A 121 -24.58 8.57 -6.19
N ARG A 122 -23.76 7.53 -5.94
CA ARG A 122 -23.57 6.38 -6.82
C ARG A 122 -23.79 5.02 -6.15
N GLY A 123 -23.76 4.98 -4.82
CA GLY A 123 -23.93 3.76 -4.03
C GLY A 123 -22.66 2.92 -3.86
N GLU A 124 -22.79 1.88 -3.04
CA GLU A 124 -21.65 1.03 -2.66
C GLU A 124 -21.10 0.22 -3.82
N ASP A 125 -21.93 -0.35 -4.67
CA ASP A 125 -21.49 -1.20 -5.81
C ASP A 125 -20.59 -0.42 -6.76
N TYR A 126 -20.97 0.82 -7.10
CA TYR A 126 -20.15 1.69 -7.93
C TYR A 126 -18.79 1.98 -7.28
N PHE A 127 -18.80 2.27 -5.97
CA PHE A 127 -17.57 2.47 -5.21
C PHE A 127 -16.68 1.22 -5.27
N ARG A 128 -17.23 0.02 -5.00
CA ARG A 128 -16.47 -1.24 -5.00
C ARG A 128 -15.86 -1.58 -6.36
N ASP A 129 -16.56 -1.30 -7.45
CA ASP A 129 -16.02 -1.47 -8.79
C ASP A 129 -14.90 -0.48 -9.10
N GLY A 130 -15.04 0.76 -8.66
CA GLY A 130 -14.00 1.79 -8.75
C GLY A 130 -12.76 1.41 -7.94
N GLU A 131 -12.97 1.01 -6.69
CA GLU A 131 -11.93 0.54 -5.77
C GLU A 131 -11.10 -0.61 -6.38
N ALA A 132 -11.77 -1.64 -6.92
CA ALA A 132 -11.09 -2.78 -7.53
C ALA A 132 -10.24 -2.36 -8.75
N ARG A 133 -10.74 -1.45 -9.60
CA ARG A 133 -9.98 -0.93 -10.76
C ARG A 133 -8.77 -0.11 -10.33
N VAL A 134 -8.92 0.74 -9.32
CA VAL A 134 -7.81 1.55 -8.80
C VAL A 134 -6.74 0.65 -8.19
N ILE A 135 -7.11 -0.30 -7.34
CA ILE A 135 -6.17 -1.25 -6.74
C ILE A 135 -5.45 -2.06 -7.82
N ALA A 136 -6.17 -2.56 -8.84
CA ALA A 136 -5.55 -3.28 -9.96
C ALA A 136 -4.48 -2.43 -10.67
N ARG A 137 -4.75 -1.15 -10.91
CA ARG A 137 -3.78 -0.20 -11.50
C ARG A 137 -2.57 0.00 -10.58
N LEU A 138 -2.78 0.19 -9.28
CA LEU A 138 -1.70 0.43 -8.32
C LEU A 138 -0.78 -0.79 -8.19
N LEU A 139 -1.33 -2.00 -8.27
CA LEU A 139 -0.56 -3.25 -8.23
C LEU A 139 0.39 -3.42 -9.44
N GLU A 140 0.17 -2.71 -10.54
CA GLU A 140 1.06 -2.73 -11.72
C GLU A 140 2.15 -1.63 -11.67
N ALA A 141 2.08 -0.69 -10.73
CA ALA A 141 2.97 0.48 -10.70
C ALA A 141 4.41 0.18 -10.22
N GLY A 142 4.69 -1.03 -9.75
CA GLY A 142 6.00 -1.43 -9.23
C GLY A 142 6.09 -1.39 -7.71
N PRO A 143 7.28 -1.58 -7.14
CA PRO A 143 7.40 -1.77 -5.70
C PRO A 143 6.98 -0.53 -4.91
N ALA A 144 6.05 -0.73 -4.00
CA ALA A 144 5.49 0.30 -3.12
C ALA A 144 4.88 -0.35 -1.87
N VAL A 145 4.56 0.45 -0.86
CA VAL A 145 3.68 0.06 0.25
C VAL A 145 2.31 0.65 -0.03
N LEU A 146 1.30 -0.21 -0.18
CA LEU A 146 -0.09 0.16 -0.48
C LEU A 146 -0.97 -0.09 0.74
N ALA A 147 -1.62 0.94 1.26
CA ALA A 147 -2.71 0.80 2.22
C ALA A 147 -4.05 0.70 1.48
N THR A 148 -4.84 -0.35 1.76
CA THR A 148 -6.14 -0.56 1.13
C THR A 148 -7.30 -0.11 2.02
N GLY A 149 -8.48 0.13 1.43
CA GLY A 149 -9.73 0.26 2.16
C GLY A 149 -10.07 -1.01 2.95
N GLY A 150 -10.86 -0.87 4.04
CA GLY A 150 -11.20 -2.02 4.90
C GLY A 150 -12.08 -3.07 4.22
N GLY A 151 -12.73 -2.77 3.11
CA GLY A 151 -13.56 -3.70 2.34
C GLY A 151 -12.88 -4.31 1.10
N SER A 152 -11.75 -3.75 0.68
CA SER A 152 -11.11 -4.10 -0.59
C SER A 152 -10.74 -5.57 -0.71
N PHE A 153 -10.30 -6.16 0.41
CA PHE A 153 -9.86 -7.56 0.43
C PHE A 153 -11.02 -8.57 0.42
N MET A 154 -12.27 -8.08 0.59
CA MET A 154 -13.47 -8.94 0.55
C MET A 154 -13.76 -9.46 -0.87
N ARG A 155 -13.33 -8.73 -1.89
CA ARG A 155 -13.50 -9.13 -3.29
C ARG A 155 -12.45 -10.17 -3.68
N GLU A 156 -12.87 -11.33 -4.16
CA GLU A 156 -11.99 -12.44 -4.52
C GLU A 156 -10.98 -12.05 -5.60
N GLU A 157 -11.42 -11.31 -6.62
CA GLU A 157 -10.55 -10.83 -7.69
C GLU A 157 -9.41 -9.95 -7.15
N THR A 158 -9.70 -9.08 -6.17
CA THR A 158 -8.68 -8.25 -5.52
C THR A 158 -7.68 -9.12 -4.76
N ARG A 159 -8.15 -10.12 -3.99
CA ARG A 159 -7.27 -11.06 -3.29
C ARG A 159 -6.34 -11.81 -4.24
N ARG A 160 -6.89 -12.32 -5.34
CA ARG A 160 -6.11 -13.02 -6.36
C ARG A 160 -4.99 -12.13 -6.93
N ARG A 161 -5.34 -10.90 -7.33
CA ARG A 161 -4.36 -9.94 -7.84
C ARG A 161 -3.29 -9.59 -6.80
N VAL A 162 -3.68 -9.41 -5.55
CA VAL A 162 -2.76 -9.14 -4.44
C VAL A 162 -1.82 -10.33 -4.24
N SER A 163 -2.29 -11.58 -4.25
CA SER A 163 -1.44 -12.76 -4.09
C SER A 163 -0.44 -12.95 -5.24
N GLU A 164 -0.78 -12.52 -6.45
CA GLU A 164 0.10 -12.58 -7.63
C GLU A 164 1.17 -11.47 -7.64
N LYS A 165 0.84 -10.29 -7.16
CA LYS A 165 1.64 -9.06 -7.37
C LYS A 165 2.24 -8.47 -6.11
N ALA A 166 1.92 -8.99 -4.93
CA ALA A 166 2.29 -8.39 -3.67
C ALA A 166 2.58 -9.42 -2.58
N VAL A 167 3.10 -8.92 -1.45
CA VAL A 167 3.08 -9.60 -0.16
C VAL A 167 2.08 -8.85 0.71
N SER A 168 1.07 -9.56 1.18
CA SER A 168 -0.02 -8.97 1.96
C SER A 168 0.23 -9.09 3.46
N ILE A 169 -0.01 -8.00 4.19
CA ILE A 169 0.08 -7.93 5.66
C ILE A 169 -1.31 -7.56 6.20
N TRP A 170 -1.90 -8.44 6.95
CA TRP A 170 -3.11 -8.14 7.70
C TRP A 170 -2.75 -7.48 9.04
N LEU A 171 -3.17 -6.23 9.22
CA LEU A 171 -3.14 -5.56 10.52
C LEU A 171 -4.41 -5.94 11.28
N LYS A 172 -4.29 -6.94 12.16
CA LYS A 172 -5.37 -7.41 13.03
C LYS A 172 -5.44 -6.52 14.26
N ALA A 173 -6.65 -6.09 14.63
CA ALA A 173 -6.88 -5.27 15.82
C ALA A 173 -8.20 -5.66 16.48
N ASP A 174 -8.23 -5.59 17.80
CA ASP A 174 -9.42 -5.86 18.60
C ASP A 174 -10.49 -4.77 18.41
N SER A 175 -11.75 -5.13 18.64
CA SER A 175 -12.89 -4.25 18.38
C SER A 175 -12.84 -2.96 19.19
N ASP A 176 -12.42 -2.99 20.44
CA ASP A 176 -12.28 -1.82 21.31
C ASP A 176 -11.17 -0.87 20.86
N ILE A 177 -10.07 -1.40 20.30
CA ILE A 177 -9.02 -0.59 19.67
C ILE A 177 -9.56 0.10 18.42
N ILE A 178 -10.28 -0.65 17.58
CA ILE A 178 -10.91 -0.12 16.37
C ILE A 178 -11.90 0.98 16.73
N LEU A 179 -12.84 0.71 17.65
CA LEU A 179 -13.85 1.66 18.08
C LEU A 179 -13.23 2.95 18.62
N ARG A 180 -12.23 2.83 19.49
CA ARG A 180 -11.53 3.99 20.07
C ARG A 180 -10.86 4.86 19.02
N ARG A 181 -10.24 4.23 17.98
CA ARG A 181 -9.55 4.93 16.90
C ARG A 181 -10.52 5.54 15.89
N VAL A 182 -11.62 4.86 15.61
CA VAL A 182 -12.63 5.34 14.65
C VAL A 182 -13.46 6.49 15.23
N LYS A 183 -13.82 6.46 16.51
CA LYS A 183 -14.50 7.59 17.20
C LYS A 183 -13.74 8.93 17.08
N ARG A 184 -12.43 8.90 16.84
CA ARG A 184 -11.61 10.10 16.62
C ARG A 184 -11.71 10.65 15.18
N ARG A 185 -12.39 9.96 14.26
CA ARG A 185 -12.57 10.34 12.86
C ARG A 185 -14.06 10.29 12.52
N ALA A 186 -14.66 11.45 12.30
CA ALA A 186 -16.11 11.59 12.07
C ALA A 186 -16.61 11.16 10.68
N ASP A 187 -15.70 10.77 9.76
CA ASP A 187 -15.93 10.60 8.32
C ASP A 187 -16.12 9.15 7.85
N ARG A 188 -16.75 8.29 8.65
CA ARG A 188 -16.93 6.86 8.32
C ARG A 188 -18.42 6.51 8.11
N PRO A 189 -18.91 6.46 6.85
CA PRO A 189 -20.33 6.17 6.55
C PRO A 189 -20.83 4.87 7.17
N LEU A 190 -20.02 3.81 7.16
CA LEU A 190 -20.37 2.48 7.69
C LEU A 190 -20.57 2.43 9.23
N LEU A 191 -20.19 3.46 9.95
CA LEU A 191 -20.35 3.55 11.42
C LEU A 191 -21.36 4.60 11.86
N GLN A 192 -22.07 5.22 10.92
CA GLN A 192 -23.23 6.07 11.18
C GLN A 192 -24.45 5.20 11.48
N THR A 193 -24.37 4.37 12.53
CA THR A 193 -25.41 3.44 12.95
C THR A 193 -25.79 3.72 14.41
N PRO A 194 -26.99 3.30 14.87
CA PRO A 194 -27.39 3.45 16.25
C PRO A 194 -26.46 2.73 17.25
N ASP A 195 -25.84 1.62 16.83
CA ASP A 195 -24.86 0.86 17.62
C ASP A 195 -23.58 0.61 16.81
N PRO A 196 -22.60 1.53 16.86
CA PRO A 196 -21.32 1.37 16.21
C PRO A 196 -20.49 0.17 16.75
N ALA A 197 -20.69 -0.23 18.02
CA ALA A 197 -19.96 -1.33 18.63
C ALA A 197 -20.41 -2.66 18.02
N ALA A 198 -21.70 -2.95 18.04
CA ALA A 198 -22.25 -4.13 17.41
C ALA A 198 -21.94 -4.19 15.90
N THR A 199 -21.90 -3.02 15.22
CA THR A 199 -21.53 -2.96 13.81
C THR A 199 -20.08 -3.35 13.59
N VAL A 200 -19.14 -2.87 14.42
CA VAL A 200 -17.71 -3.24 14.32
C VAL A 200 -17.53 -4.73 14.60
N ASP A 201 -18.16 -5.27 15.65
CA ASP A 201 -18.05 -6.70 16.00
C ASP A 201 -18.57 -7.59 14.88
N ARG A 202 -19.72 -7.25 14.29
CA ARG A 202 -20.27 -7.95 13.13
C ARG A 202 -19.31 -7.91 11.94
N LEU A 203 -18.78 -6.72 11.60
CA LEU A 203 -17.83 -6.58 10.49
C LEU A 203 -16.52 -7.32 10.72
N ILE A 204 -16.04 -7.41 11.96
CA ILE A 204 -14.88 -8.24 12.31
C ILE A 204 -15.20 -9.71 12.06
N ALA A 205 -16.31 -10.21 12.61
CA ALA A 205 -16.71 -11.62 12.46
C ALA A 205 -16.89 -12.02 10.98
N GLU A 206 -17.45 -11.12 10.14
CA GLU A 206 -17.62 -11.36 8.70
C GLU A 206 -16.30 -11.34 7.93
N ARG A 207 -15.33 -10.50 8.33
CA ARG A 207 -14.14 -10.21 7.52
C ARG A 207 -12.87 -10.92 7.97
N GLU A 208 -12.75 -11.28 9.24
CA GLU A 208 -11.56 -12.01 9.75
C GLU A 208 -11.26 -13.29 9.00
N PRO A 209 -12.25 -14.16 8.66
CA PRO A 209 -11.98 -15.36 7.89
C PRO A 209 -11.36 -15.08 6.52
N ILE A 210 -11.67 -13.92 5.95
CA ILE A 210 -11.13 -13.50 4.65
C ILE A 210 -9.75 -12.85 4.82
N TYR A 211 -9.55 -12.02 5.84
CA TYR A 211 -8.23 -11.43 6.11
C TYR A 211 -7.17 -12.49 6.43
N GLN A 212 -7.54 -13.65 6.98
CA GLN A 212 -6.63 -14.77 7.23
C GLN A 212 -5.94 -15.30 5.96
N HIS A 213 -6.44 -14.99 4.77
CA HIS A 213 -5.76 -15.29 3.51
C HIS A 213 -4.56 -14.38 3.21
N ALA A 214 -4.27 -13.39 4.04
CA ALA A 214 -3.07 -12.58 3.90
C ALA A 214 -1.82 -13.40 4.24
N ASP A 215 -0.69 -13.07 3.59
CA ASP A 215 0.59 -13.78 3.76
C ASP A 215 1.16 -13.65 5.18
N ILE A 216 0.90 -12.52 5.83
CA ILE A 216 1.44 -12.15 7.14
C ILE A 216 0.31 -11.56 7.99
N THR A 217 0.29 -11.89 9.29
CA THR A 217 -0.63 -11.28 10.27
C THR A 217 0.18 -10.56 11.34
N ILE A 218 -0.10 -9.28 11.55
CA ILE A 218 0.52 -8.44 12.60
C ILE A 218 -0.57 -7.87 13.50
N TRP A 219 -0.38 -7.98 14.81
CA TRP A 219 -1.30 -7.43 15.80
C TRP A 219 -1.11 -5.92 15.94
N SER A 220 -2.08 -5.15 15.50
CA SER A 220 -2.17 -3.71 15.72
C SER A 220 -2.78 -3.44 17.08
N ARG A 221 -1.95 -3.14 18.05
CA ARG A 221 -2.32 -2.85 19.44
C ARG A 221 -1.95 -1.43 19.86
N ASP A 222 -2.21 -1.07 21.09
CA ASP A 222 -1.94 0.28 21.61
C ASP A 222 -0.48 0.39 22.09
N VAL A 223 0.43 0.39 21.12
CA VAL A 223 1.88 0.59 21.29
C VAL A 223 2.37 1.63 20.28
N PRO A 224 3.57 2.20 20.46
CA PRO A 224 4.16 3.07 19.45
C PRO A 224 4.17 2.40 18.07
N HIS A 225 3.78 3.15 17.04
CA HIS A 225 3.66 2.61 15.68
C HIS A 225 4.98 2.03 15.16
N ASP A 226 6.11 2.52 15.64
CA ASP A 226 7.43 2.03 15.23
C ASP A 226 7.65 0.57 15.64
N LYS A 227 7.10 0.14 16.79
CA LYS A 227 7.12 -1.29 17.17
C LYS A 227 6.32 -2.16 16.20
N ILE A 228 5.16 -1.67 15.72
CA ILE A 228 4.40 -2.40 14.72
C ILE A 228 5.14 -2.45 13.37
N VAL A 229 5.87 -1.38 13.03
CA VAL A 229 6.72 -1.33 11.83
C VAL A 229 7.88 -2.32 11.93
N ASP A 230 8.54 -2.39 13.08
CA ASP A 230 9.62 -3.36 13.32
C ASP A 230 9.12 -4.80 13.16
N GLU A 231 7.94 -5.12 13.73
CA GLU A 231 7.29 -6.43 13.55
C GLU A 231 6.95 -6.72 12.08
N CYS A 232 6.51 -5.69 11.32
CA CYS A 232 6.27 -5.84 9.88
C CYS A 232 7.58 -6.15 9.13
N VAL A 233 8.69 -5.49 9.46
CA VAL A 233 10.00 -5.72 8.84
C VAL A 233 10.51 -7.13 9.16
N GLU A 234 10.44 -7.56 10.41
CA GLU A 234 10.84 -8.92 10.83
C GLU A 234 10.02 -9.99 10.10
N ALA A 235 8.70 -9.81 10.04
CA ALA A 235 7.81 -10.77 9.39
C ALA A 235 8.02 -10.81 7.86
N LEU A 236 8.25 -9.65 7.21
CA LEU A 236 8.62 -9.59 5.80
C LEU A 236 9.94 -10.31 5.53
N TYR A 237 10.94 -10.10 6.37
CA TYR A 237 12.23 -10.79 6.28
C TYR A 237 12.05 -12.30 6.38
N GLY A 238 11.36 -12.76 7.43
CA GLY A 238 11.03 -14.17 7.61
C GLY A 238 10.31 -14.78 6.42
N ARG A 239 9.31 -14.07 5.86
CA ARG A 239 8.50 -14.57 4.74
C ARG A 239 9.25 -14.59 3.40
N LEU A 240 10.13 -13.63 3.16
CA LEU A 240 10.78 -13.42 1.86
C LEU A 240 12.17 -14.06 1.78
N CYS A 241 12.94 -14.02 2.89
CA CYS A 241 14.35 -14.36 2.85
C CYS A 241 14.65 -15.74 3.46
N THR A 242 13.84 -16.20 4.46
CA THR A 242 14.11 -17.49 5.11
C THR A 242 13.43 -18.68 4.45
N VAL A 243 12.27 -18.51 3.82
CA VAL A 243 11.54 -19.60 3.12
C VAL A 243 12.25 -20.01 1.81
N GLY A 244 13.01 -19.11 1.19
CA GLY A 244 13.80 -19.39 -0.02
C GLY A 244 15.00 -20.31 0.19
N ALA A 245 15.53 -20.39 1.41
CA ALA A 245 16.69 -21.23 1.72
C ALA A 245 16.34 -22.74 1.85
N ALA A 246 15.07 -23.08 2.07
CA ALA A 246 14.65 -24.47 2.27
C ALA A 246 14.37 -25.27 0.99
N VAL A 247 14.31 -24.62 -0.19
CA VAL A 247 14.00 -25.26 -1.48
C VAL A 247 15.27 -25.64 -2.26
N GLY A 248 16.46 -25.27 -1.77
CA GLY A 248 17.75 -25.43 -2.48
C GLY A 248 18.56 -26.68 -2.13
N GLN A 249 18.15 -27.53 -1.17
CA GLN A 249 18.85 -28.78 -0.85
C GLN A 249 17.96 -29.99 -1.14
N ALA A 250 17.92 -30.43 -2.39
CA ALA A 250 17.57 -31.80 -2.67
C ALA A 250 18.70 -32.71 -2.10
N PRO A 251 18.41 -33.73 -1.30
CA PRO A 251 19.43 -34.69 -0.86
C PRO A 251 19.95 -35.42 -2.08
N GLY A 252 21.25 -35.30 -2.33
CA GLY A 252 21.93 -36.08 -3.35
C GLY A 252 21.70 -37.57 -3.12
N ILE A 253 21.09 -38.23 -4.10
CA ILE A 253 20.94 -39.67 -4.14
C ILE A 253 22.37 -40.22 -4.30
N ALA A 254 22.90 -40.79 -3.23
CA ALA A 254 24.12 -41.61 -3.32
C ALA A 254 23.81 -42.83 -4.19
N SER A 255 24.33 -42.82 -5.42
CA SER A 255 24.37 -43.99 -6.27
C SER A 255 25.30 -45.02 -5.65
N ALA A 256 24.72 -46.06 -5.05
CA ALA A 256 25.43 -47.30 -4.81
C ALA A 256 25.32 -48.15 -6.11
N ALA A 257 26.40 -48.33 -6.76
CA ALA A 257 26.55 -49.34 -7.84
C ALA A 257 27.32 -50.57 -7.30
N PRO A 258 27.15 -51.75 -7.89
CA PRO A 258 27.21 -53.05 -7.33
C PRO A 258 28.62 -53.56 -6.96
#